data_40bb5f2129724fd9ac91892f8fe82d1a
#
_entry.id   40bb5f2129724fd9ac91892f8fe82d1a
#
_cell.length_a   1.000
_cell.length_b   1.000
_cell.length_c   1.000
_cell.angle_alpha   90.00
_cell.angle_beta   90.00
_cell.angle_gamma   90.00
#
_symmetry.space_group_name_H-M   'P 1'
#
loop_
_entity.id
_entity.type
_entity.pdbx_description
1 polymer ?
#
loop_
_entity_poly.entity_id
_entity_poly.type
_entity_poly.pdbx_seq_one_letter_code
_entity_poly.pdbx_strand_id
1 'polypeptide(L)'
;GTVVDATLIAAPSSTKNAAGSRDPEMHQSKKGKQWYFGMKAHIGVDANSGLVHTVRGTAGNVNDVLEANTLLHGEETEAWGDAGYQGAAKRPDAKSHVRWNIAMRPGKRKLLDKSRLVDALTDELERTKARIRAKVEHPFRVIKRQWGYVKVRYRGLAKNTAQLHTLFALSNLWMARRRLLQGLQA
;
A
#
# COMPACT_ATOMS: atom_id res chain seq x y z
N GLY A 1 11.73 9.98 2.20
CA GLY A 1 11.47 8.81 1.35
C GLY A 1 10.04 8.26 1.51
N THR A 2 9.63 7.40 0.59
CA THR A 2 8.25 6.90 0.49
C THR A 2 8.19 5.39 0.67
N VAL A 3 7.24 4.91 1.49
CA VAL A 3 6.86 3.50 1.57
C VAL A 3 5.60 3.29 0.74
N VAL A 4 5.62 2.33 -0.18
CA VAL A 4 4.47 2.00 -1.02
C VAL A 4 3.88 0.65 -0.63
N ASP A 5 2.55 0.56 -0.63
CA ASP A 5 1.84 -0.70 -0.44
C ASP A 5 0.41 -0.61 -0.99
N ALA A 6 -0.23 -1.76 -1.14
CA ALA A 6 -1.58 -1.87 -1.62
C ALA A 6 -2.43 -2.78 -0.74
N THR A 7 -3.70 -2.45 -0.63
CA THR A 7 -4.65 -3.29 0.07
C THR A 7 -5.92 -3.49 -0.74
N LEU A 8 -6.47 -4.69 -0.66
CA LEU A 8 -7.71 -5.04 -1.34
C LEU A 8 -8.92 -4.57 -0.53
N ILE A 9 -9.87 -3.91 -1.18
CA ILE A 9 -11.19 -3.53 -0.66
C ILE A 9 -12.23 -4.37 -1.41
N ALA A 10 -13.01 -5.15 -0.68
CA ALA A 10 -13.99 -6.03 -1.29
C ALA A 10 -15.15 -5.25 -1.93
N ALA A 11 -15.70 -5.80 -2.99
CA ALA A 11 -16.94 -5.32 -3.61
C ALA A 11 -18.02 -6.42 -3.58
N PRO A 12 -19.31 -6.07 -3.69
CA PRO A 12 -20.37 -7.04 -3.83
C PRO A 12 -20.15 -7.92 -5.05
N SER A 13 -20.04 -9.23 -4.84
CA SER A 13 -19.87 -10.21 -5.92
C SER A 13 -21.21 -10.77 -6.44
N SER A 14 -22.31 -10.44 -5.78
CA SER A 14 -23.66 -10.89 -6.15
C SER A 14 -24.15 -10.17 -7.42
N THR A 15 -24.85 -10.91 -8.27
CA THR A 15 -25.60 -10.39 -9.41
C THR A 15 -27.09 -10.16 -9.08
N LYS A 16 -27.51 -10.46 -7.83
CA LYS A 16 -28.88 -10.23 -7.35
C LYS A 16 -29.09 -8.76 -6.99
N ASN A 17 -29.07 -7.88 -7.98
CA ASN A 17 -29.32 -6.45 -7.86
C ASN A 17 -30.14 -5.98 -9.05
N ALA A 18 -30.66 -4.75 -9.01
CA ALA A 18 -31.50 -4.19 -10.07
C ALA A 18 -30.85 -4.24 -11.48
N ALA A 19 -29.52 -4.16 -11.56
CA ALA A 19 -28.79 -4.22 -12.83
C ALA A 19 -28.46 -5.65 -13.28
N GLY A 20 -28.78 -6.69 -12.51
CA GLY A 20 -28.45 -8.08 -12.81
C GLY A 20 -26.96 -8.39 -13.00
N SER A 21 -26.08 -7.48 -12.63
CA SER A 21 -24.64 -7.55 -12.94
C SER A 21 -23.75 -7.05 -11.80
N ARG A 22 -22.55 -7.58 -11.75
CA ARG A 22 -21.47 -7.06 -10.89
C ARG A 22 -21.02 -5.69 -11.38
N ASP A 23 -20.30 -4.96 -10.52
CA ASP A 23 -19.65 -3.72 -10.93
C ASP A 23 -18.55 -4.04 -11.96
N PRO A 24 -18.62 -3.49 -13.20
CA PRO A 24 -17.68 -3.81 -14.27
C PRO A 24 -16.27 -3.24 -14.04
N GLU A 25 -16.13 -2.22 -13.16
CA GLU A 25 -14.83 -1.63 -12.81
C GLU A 25 -14.12 -2.38 -11.68
N MET A 26 -14.80 -3.35 -11.05
CA MET A 26 -14.23 -4.21 -10.00
C MET A 26 -13.82 -5.55 -10.58
N HIS A 27 -12.66 -6.06 -10.16
CA HIS A 27 -12.13 -7.32 -10.69
C HIS A 27 -11.73 -8.31 -9.59
N GLN A 28 -11.57 -9.56 -10.01
CA GLN A 28 -11.10 -10.63 -9.12
C GLN A 28 -9.58 -10.54 -8.95
N SER A 29 -9.13 -10.78 -7.72
CA SER A 29 -7.71 -10.93 -7.37
C SER A 29 -7.54 -12.11 -6.45
N LYS A 30 -6.45 -12.86 -6.61
CA LYS A 30 -6.11 -14.01 -5.77
C LYS A 30 -5.09 -13.60 -4.71
N LYS A 31 -5.38 -13.85 -3.44
CA LYS A 31 -4.43 -13.70 -2.35
C LYS A 31 -4.28 -15.03 -1.62
N GLY A 32 -3.10 -15.63 -1.75
CA GLY A 32 -2.90 -17.00 -1.30
C GLY A 32 -3.78 -17.98 -2.08
N LYS A 33 -4.61 -18.77 -1.37
CA LYS A 33 -5.58 -19.71 -1.96
C LYS A 33 -6.98 -19.11 -2.18
N GLN A 34 -7.24 -17.88 -1.71
CA GLN A 34 -8.56 -17.27 -1.72
C GLN A 34 -8.70 -16.22 -2.83
N TRP A 35 -9.87 -16.21 -3.48
CA TRP A 35 -10.27 -15.21 -4.47
C TRP A 35 -11.07 -14.10 -3.80
N TYR A 36 -10.80 -12.89 -4.21
CA TYR A 36 -11.51 -11.68 -3.79
C TYR A 36 -12.00 -10.92 -5.02
N PHE A 37 -13.19 -10.35 -4.94
CA PHE A 37 -13.73 -9.44 -5.94
C PHE A 37 -13.76 -8.04 -5.37
N GLY A 38 -13.21 -7.05 -6.07
CA GLY A 38 -13.17 -5.68 -5.59
C GLY A 38 -12.14 -4.79 -6.29
N MET A 39 -11.69 -3.79 -5.54
CA MET A 39 -10.66 -2.84 -5.96
C MET A 39 -9.43 -2.94 -5.07
N LYS A 40 -8.34 -2.33 -5.51
CA LYS A 40 -7.16 -2.08 -4.68
C LYS A 40 -7.05 -0.60 -4.33
N ALA A 41 -6.68 -0.33 -3.10
CA ALA A 41 -6.21 0.96 -2.64
C ALA A 41 -4.69 0.90 -2.52
N HIS A 42 -4.00 1.64 -3.38
CA HIS A 42 -2.55 1.81 -3.35
C HIS A 42 -2.25 3.12 -2.65
N ILE A 43 -1.26 3.13 -1.75
CA ILE A 43 -0.85 4.34 -1.03
C ILE A 43 0.65 4.52 -1.05
N GLY A 44 1.08 5.79 -1.12
CA GLY A 44 2.41 6.26 -0.80
C GLY A 44 2.39 6.91 0.58
N VAL A 45 3.27 6.49 1.45
CA VAL A 45 3.36 6.91 2.85
C VAL A 45 4.74 7.47 3.12
N ASP A 46 4.83 8.62 3.77
CA ASP A 46 6.11 9.16 4.20
C ASP A 46 6.82 8.22 5.19
N ALA A 47 8.06 7.87 4.87
CA ALA A 47 8.85 6.88 5.62
C ALA A 47 9.19 7.33 7.06
N ASN A 48 9.12 8.64 7.38
CA ASN A 48 9.40 9.18 8.70
C ASN A 48 8.14 9.29 9.55
N SER A 49 7.14 9.99 9.04
CA SER A 49 5.90 10.29 9.78
C SER A 49 4.87 9.17 9.74
N GLY A 50 4.89 8.33 8.71
CA GLY A 50 3.86 7.33 8.45
C GLY A 50 2.57 7.91 7.86
N LEU A 51 2.55 9.19 7.47
CA LEU A 51 1.37 9.85 6.90
C LEU A 51 1.25 9.56 5.40
N VAL A 52 0.03 9.34 4.95
CA VAL A 52 -0.28 9.09 3.53
C VAL A 52 -0.21 10.39 2.75
N HIS A 53 0.55 10.44 1.68
CA HIS A 53 0.64 11.60 0.78
C HIS A 53 0.05 11.31 -0.60
N THR A 54 -0.01 10.04 -1.03
CA THR A 54 -0.57 9.66 -2.33
C THR A 54 -1.53 8.49 -2.17
N VAL A 55 -2.65 8.56 -2.87
CA VAL A 55 -3.69 7.51 -2.88
C VAL A 55 -4.11 7.24 -4.33
N ARG A 56 -4.17 5.97 -4.71
CA ARG A 56 -4.66 5.51 -6.02
C ARG A 56 -5.63 4.35 -5.85
N GLY A 57 -6.76 4.43 -6.53
CA GLY A 57 -7.72 3.33 -6.61
C GLY A 57 -7.62 2.64 -7.97
N THR A 58 -7.52 1.30 -7.97
CA THR A 58 -7.49 0.51 -9.21
C THR A 58 -8.42 -0.70 -9.10
N ALA A 59 -8.73 -1.33 -10.23
CA ALA A 59 -9.37 -2.64 -10.21
C ALA A 59 -8.53 -3.68 -9.47
N GLY A 60 -9.16 -4.68 -8.85
CA GLY A 60 -8.49 -5.65 -7.99
C GLY A 60 -7.40 -6.49 -8.66
N ASN A 61 -7.45 -6.64 -9.99
CA ASN A 61 -6.48 -7.41 -10.79
C ASN A 61 -5.24 -6.61 -11.22
N VAL A 62 -5.20 -5.30 -11.03
CA VAL A 62 -4.02 -4.48 -11.36
C VAL A 62 -2.85 -4.90 -10.48
N ASN A 63 -1.69 -5.14 -11.07
CA ASN A 63 -0.50 -5.53 -10.32
C ASN A 63 0.10 -4.33 -9.59
N ASP A 64 0.48 -4.51 -8.32
CA ASP A 64 0.94 -3.43 -7.43
C ASP A 64 2.18 -2.71 -7.99
N VAL A 65 3.08 -3.43 -8.66
CA VAL A 65 4.28 -2.85 -9.28
C VAL A 65 3.95 -1.83 -10.39
N LEU A 66 2.76 -1.92 -11.02
CA LEU A 66 2.34 -0.96 -12.06
C LEU A 66 2.09 0.43 -11.48
N GLU A 67 1.64 0.49 -10.24
CA GLU A 67 1.35 1.74 -9.53
C GLU A 67 2.55 2.25 -8.71
N ALA A 68 3.67 1.51 -8.65
CA ALA A 68 4.81 1.82 -7.79
C ALA A 68 5.30 3.28 -7.95
N ASN A 69 5.58 3.69 -9.18
CA ASN A 69 6.15 5.01 -9.45
C ASN A 69 5.11 6.14 -9.41
N THR A 70 3.81 5.83 -9.60
CA THR A 70 2.72 6.81 -9.49
C THR A 70 2.41 7.18 -8.03
N LEU A 71 2.90 6.38 -7.08
CA LEU A 71 2.73 6.63 -5.64
C LEU A 71 3.80 7.55 -5.06
N LEU A 72 4.82 7.90 -5.83
CA LEU A 72 5.87 8.82 -5.43
C LEU A 72 5.42 10.28 -5.64
N HIS A 73 5.76 11.18 -4.69
CA HIS A 73 5.45 12.61 -4.83
C HIS A 73 6.49 13.38 -5.68
N GLY A 74 7.67 12.79 -5.92
CA GLY A 74 8.64 13.30 -6.89
C GLY A 74 9.97 13.81 -6.32
N GLU A 75 10.03 14.08 -5.04
CA GLU A 75 11.24 14.56 -4.34
C GLU A 75 11.95 13.44 -3.56
N GLU A 76 11.49 12.21 -3.70
CA GLU A 76 12.10 11.07 -3.01
C GLU A 76 13.45 10.72 -3.61
N THR A 77 14.40 10.46 -2.73
CA THR A 77 15.66 9.79 -3.04
C THR A 77 15.59 8.29 -2.77
N GLU A 78 14.64 7.86 -1.93
CA GLU A 78 14.46 6.47 -1.54
C GLU A 78 12.97 6.07 -1.50
N ALA A 79 12.69 4.86 -2.00
CA ALA A 79 11.39 4.23 -1.92
C ALA A 79 11.50 2.79 -1.39
N TRP A 80 10.52 2.39 -0.60
CA TRP A 80 10.44 1.05 -0.01
C TRP A 80 9.16 0.34 -0.43
N GLY A 81 9.29 -0.93 -0.81
CA GLY A 81 8.15 -1.78 -1.14
C GLY A 81 8.35 -3.22 -0.69
N ASP A 82 7.28 -3.99 -0.67
CA ASP A 82 7.35 -5.42 -0.45
C ASP A 82 7.90 -6.17 -1.68
N ALA A 83 8.00 -7.49 -1.59
CA ALA A 83 8.49 -8.33 -2.68
C ALA A 83 7.58 -8.31 -3.93
N GLY A 84 6.35 -7.81 -3.83
CA GLY A 84 5.42 -7.60 -4.95
C GLY A 84 5.84 -6.43 -5.86
N TYR A 85 6.64 -5.51 -5.34
CA TYR A 85 7.17 -4.36 -6.10
C TYR A 85 8.51 -4.64 -6.79
N GLN A 86 8.95 -5.89 -6.86
CA GLN A 86 10.17 -6.26 -7.60
C GLN A 86 10.05 -5.82 -9.06
N GLY A 87 11.06 -5.09 -9.54
CA GLY A 87 11.09 -4.54 -10.89
C GLY A 87 10.61 -3.08 -10.99
N ALA A 88 10.14 -2.45 -9.91
CA ALA A 88 9.70 -1.05 -9.92
C ALA A 88 10.77 -0.09 -10.48
N ALA A 89 12.04 -0.29 -10.12
CA ALA A 89 13.17 0.50 -10.62
C ALA A 89 13.49 0.30 -12.12
N LYS A 90 12.99 -0.78 -12.72
CA LYS A 90 13.25 -1.13 -14.13
C LYS A 90 12.12 -0.74 -15.05
N ARG A 91 11.08 -0.14 -14.54
CA ARG A 91 9.93 0.28 -15.33
C ARG A 91 10.25 1.53 -16.16
N PRO A 92 9.57 1.72 -17.31
CA PRO A 92 9.77 2.92 -18.14
C PRO A 92 9.46 4.24 -17.43
N ASP A 93 8.55 4.21 -16.45
CA ASP A 93 8.12 5.34 -15.62
C ASP A 93 8.99 5.54 -14.37
N ALA A 94 10.03 4.72 -14.17
CA ALA A 94 10.92 4.82 -13.02
C ALA A 94 11.79 6.08 -13.08
N LYS A 95 11.87 6.78 -11.94
CA LYS A 95 12.75 7.94 -11.78
C LYS A 95 14.16 7.48 -11.41
N SER A 96 15.16 7.87 -12.21
CA SER A 96 16.56 7.42 -12.07
C SER A 96 17.20 7.82 -10.74
N HIS A 97 16.75 8.91 -10.13
CA HIS A 97 17.26 9.40 -8.84
C HIS A 97 16.68 8.67 -7.64
N VAL A 98 15.66 7.82 -7.81
CA VAL A 98 15.02 7.10 -6.71
C VAL A 98 15.64 5.73 -6.53
N ARG A 99 16.22 5.49 -5.35
CA ARG A 99 16.70 4.17 -4.94
C ARG A 99 15.56 3.32 -4.37
N TRP A 100 15.20 2.24 -5.06
CA TRP A 100 14.19 1.29 -4.59
C TRP A 100 14.77 0.25 -3.63
N ASN A 101 14.28 0.21 -2.43
CA ASN A 101 14.61 -0.74 -1.36
C ASN A 101 13.49 -1.80 -1.24
N ILE A 102 13.46 -2.74 -2.20
CA ILE A 102 12.45 -3.79 -2.22
C ILE A 102 12.84 -4.93 -1.28
N ALA A 103 11.85 -5.43 -0.52
CA ALA A 103 12.05 -6.57 0.36
C ALA A 103 12.37 -7.85 -0.42
N MET A 104 13.25 -8.66 0.13
CA MET A 104 13.57 -9.98 -0.40
C MET A 104 12.36 -10.93 -0.25
N ARG A 105 12.16 -11.81 -1.24
CA ARG A 105 11.12 -12.85 -1.14
C ARG A 105 11.40 -13.76 0.05
N PRO A 106 10.38 -14.13 0.85
CA PRO A 106 10.58 -14.94 2.06
C PRO A 106 11.32 -16.25 1.81
N GLY A 107 11.09 -16.91 0.67
CA GLY A 107 11.79 -18.13 0.29
C GLY A 107 13.30 -17.93 0.10
N LYS A 108 13.71 -16.82 -0.54
CA LYS A 108 15.12 -16.48 -0.69
C LYS A 108 15.78 -16.11 0.65
N ARG A 109 15.06 -15.35 1.48
CA ARG A 109 15.55 -14.95 2.79
C ARG A 109 15.81 -16.14 3.73
N LYS A 110 15.00 -17.20 3.64
CA LYS A 110 15.18 -18.44 4.42
C LYS A 110 16.44 -19.21 4.05
N LEU A 111 17.00 -18.99 2.86
CA LEU A 111 18.22 -19.65 2.38
C LEU A 111 19.51 -18.95 2.83
N LEU A 112 19.42 -17.79 3.49
CA LEU A 112 20.60 -17.09 4.02
C LEU A 112 21.26 -17.89 5.13
N ASP A 113 22.56 -18.11 4.99
CA ASP A 113 23.41 -18.74 6.00
C ASP A 113 23.96 -17.67 6.96
N LYS A 114 23.34 -17.56 8.13
CA LYS A 114 23.68 -16.53 9.13
C LYS A 114 25.07 -16.71 9.77
N SER A 115 25.75 -17.81 9.53
CA SER A 115 27.16 -18.00 9.94
C SER A 115 28.11 -17.20 9.04
N ARG A 116 27.67 -16.85 7.82
CA ARG A 116 28.42 -16.03 6.85
C ARG A 116 28.13 -14.56 7.06
N LEU A 117 29.16 -13.75 7.23
CA LEU A 117 29.02 -12.30 7.49
C LEU A 117 28.12 -11.59 6.48
N VAL A 118 28.28 -11.87 5.18
CA VAL A 118 27.51 -11.24 4.11
C VAL A 118 26.01 -11.56 4.24
N ASP A 119 25.67 -12.81 4.53
CA ASP A 119 24.29 -13.26 4.67
C ASP A 119 23.66 -12.73 5.97
N ALA A 120 24.43 -12.65 7.05
CA ALA A 120 24.01 -12.04 8.31
C ALA A 120 23.69 -10.54 8.14
N LEU A 121 24.58 -9.78 7.46
CA LEU A 121 24.34 -8.36 7.13
C LEU A 121 23.14 -8.19 6.19
N THR A 122 22.96 -9.11 5.24
CA THR A 122 21.79 -9.10 4.35
C THR A 122 20.50 -9.30 5.14
N ASP A 123 20.45 -10.23 6.09
CA ASP A 123 19.28 -10.46 6.96
C ASP A 123 18.98 -9.23 7.83
N GLU A 124 20.00 -8.51 8.31
CA GLU A 124 19.83 -7.28 9.08
C GLU A 124 19.28 -6.13 8.22
N LEU A 125 19.77 -5.97 7.00
CA LEU A 125 19.19 -5.03 6.04
C LEU A 125 17.71 -5.34 5.77
N GLU A 126 17.35 -6.61 5.62
CA GLU A 126 15.94 -7.02 5.42
C GLU A 126 15.07 -6.73 6.65
N ARG A 127 15.62 -6.84 7.88
CA ARG A 127 14.93 -6.41 9.11
C ARG A 127 14.70 -4.90 9.12
N THR A 128 15.69 -4.12 8.69
CA THR A 128 15.58 -2.67 8.59
C THR A 128 14.52 -2.26 7.58
N LYS A 129 14.52 -2.86 6.38
CA LYS A 129 13.46 -2.67 5.38
C LYS A 129 12.08 -3.00 5.95
N ALA A 130 11.94 -4.13 6.66
CA ALA A 130 10.68 -4.53 7.27
C ALA A 130 10.19 -3.52 8.32
N ARG A 131 11.09 -2.96 9.14
CA ARG A 131 10.78 -1.93 10.14
C ARG A 131 10.27 -0.65 9.50
N ILE A 132 10.92 -0.19 8.42
CA ILE A 132 10.49 1.00 7.69
C ILE A 132 9.12 0.76 7.05
N ARG A 133 8.94 -0.39 6.40
CA ARG A 133 7.68 -0.78 5.75
C ARG A 133 6.50 -0.95 6.70
N ALA A 134 6.75 -1.31 7.96
CA ALA A 134 5.68 -1.46 8.94
C ALA A 134 4.83 -0.17 9.11
N LYS A 135 5.37 1.00 8.74
CA LYS A 135 4.65 2.28 8.83
C LYS A 135 3.44 2.34 7.89
N VAL A 136 3.48 1.70 6.73
CA VAL A 136 2.35 1.70 5.78
C VAL A 136 1.15 0.90 6.30
N GLU A 137 1.36 -0.01 7.24
CA GLU A 137 0.28 -0.79 7.84
C GLU A 137 -0.63 0.06 8.75
N HIS A 138 -0.09 1.15 9.33
CA HIS A 138 -0.85 2.00 10.26
C HIS A 138 -2.08 2.66 9.61
N PRO A 139 -1.96 3.41 8.48
CA PRO A 139 -3.13 3.98 7.83
C PRO A 139 -4.13 2.91 7.36
N PHE A 140 -3.67 1.76 6.85
CA PHE A 140 -4.57 0.64 6.53
C PHE A 140 -5.31 0.10 7.75
N ARG A 141 -4.63 0.00 8.90
CA ARG A 141 -5.27 -0.41 10.16
C ARG A 141 -6.35 0.59 10.57
N VAL A 142 -6.10 1.89 10.45
CA VAL A 142 -7.09 2.93 10.80
C VAL A 142 -8.33 2.75 9.94
N ILE A 143 -8.22 2.78 8.62
CA ILE A 143 -9.41 2.72 7.76
C ILE A 143 -10.14 1.37 7.84
N LYS A 144 -9.41 0.25 7.92
CA LYS A 144 -10.03 -1.09 7.88
C LYS A 144 -10.50 -1.59 9.24
N ARG A 145 -9.72 -1.39 10.29
CA ARG A 145 -10.01 -1.96 11.62
C ARG A 145 -10.75 -0.99 12.53
N GLN A 146 -10.37 0.29 12.53
CA GLN A 146 -11.02 1.27 13.39
C GLN A 146 -12.30 1.81 12.75
N TRP A 147 -12.31 2.05 11.43
CA TRP A 147 -13.47 2.61 10.75
C TRP A 147 -14.27 1.58 9.93
N GLY A 148 -13.85 0.32 9.90
CA GLY A 148 -14.59 -0.78 9.27
C GLY A 148 -14.69 -0.69 7.75
N TYR A 149 -13.81 0.08 7.07
CA TYR A 149 -13.84 0.20 5.61
C TYR A 149 -13.16 -0.99 4.95
N VAL A 150 -13.82 -2.12 4.95
CA VAL A 150 -13.33 -3.39 4.34
C VAL A 150 -14.04 -3.70 3.01
N LYS A 151 -15.13 -2.96 2.71
CA LYS A 151 -15.96 -3.14 1.52
C LYS A 151 -16.32 -1.78 0.93
N VAL A 152 -16.34 -1.70 -0.40
CA VAL A 152 -16.74 -0.48 -1.12
C VAL A 152 -18.17 -0.05 -0.76
N ARG A 153 -18.41 1.26 -0.76
CA ARG A 153 -19.71 1.86 -0.45
C ARG A 153 -20.47 2.28 -1.70
N TYR A 154 -19.78 2.52 -2.80
CA TYR A 154 -20.32 3.03 -4.05
C TYR A 154 -20.08 2.05 -5.19
N ARG A 155 -20.78 2.24 -6.30
CA ARG A 155 -20.51 1.58 -7.58
C ARG A 155 -19.51 2.43 -8.37
N GLY A 156 -18.55 1.78 -9.03
CA GLY A 156 -17.49 2.40 -9.85
C GLY A 156 -16.23 2.79 -9.05
N LEU A 157 -15.11 2.87 -9.76
CA LEU A 157 -13.80 3.19 -9.17
C LEU A 157 -13.71 4.65 -8.72
N ALA A 158 -14.22 5.59 -9.53
CA ALA A 158 -14.07 7.02 -9.28
C ALA A 158 -14.62 7.44 -7.90
N LYS A 159 -15.88 7.06 -7.59
CA LYS A 159 -16.52 7.39 -6.31
C LYS A 159 -15.83 6.73 -5.12
N ASN A 160 -15.42 5.47 -5.26
CA ASN A 160 -14.72 4.76 -4.19
C ASN A 160 -13.30 5.31 -3.99
N THR A 161 -12.62 5.73 -5.05
CA THR A 161 -11.31 6.39 -4.96
C THR A 161 -11.43 7.75 -4.26
N ALA A 162 -12.43 8.57 -4.59
CA ALA A 162 -12.71 9.81 -3.87
C ALA A 162 -12.95 9.57 -2.37
N GLN A 163 -13.71 8.52 -2.02
CA GLN A 163 -13.90 8.11 -0.63
C GLN A 163 -12.58 7.68 0.03
N LEU A 164 -11.70 6.95 -0.67
CA LEU A 164 -10.38 6.59 -0.14
C LEU A 164 -9.53 7.82 0.17
N HIS A 165 -9.54 8.86 -0.69
CA HIS A 165 -8.84 10.12 -0.40
C HIS A 165 -9.34 10.74 0.91
N THR A 166 -10.66 10.83 1.09
CA THR A 166 -11.25 11.36 2.34
C THR A 166 -10.85 10.52 3.56
N LEU A 167 -10.93 9.20 3.46
CA LEU A 167 -10.59 8.30 4.57
C LEU A 167 -9.10 8.40 4.94
N PHE A 168 -8.20 8.45 3.96
CA PHE A 168 -6.78 8.58 4.26
C PHE A 168 -6.41 9.98 4.77
N ALA A 169 -7.05 11.05 4.30
CA ALA A 169 -6.89 12.38 4.89
C ALA A 169 -7.31 12.41 6.36
N LEU A 170 -8.47 11.85 6.69
CA LEU A 170 -8.93 11.71 8.07
C LEU A 170 -8.01 10.78 8.90
N SER A 171 -7.48 9.71 8.28
CA SER A 171 -6.50 8.84 8.91
C SER A 171 -5.24 9.60 9.29
N ASN A 172 -4.74 10.49 8.43
CA ASN A 172 -3.60 11.35 8.73
C ASN A 172 -3.88 12.25 9.96
N LEU A 173 -5.03 12.91 9.99
CA LEU A 173 -5.44 13.72 11.16
C LEU A 173 -5.52 12.87 12.43
N TRP A 174 -6.12 11.68 12.34
CA TRP A 174 -6.21 10.74 13.45
C TRP A 174 -4.83 10.31 13.96
N MET A 175 -3.90 10.00 13.07
CA MET A 175 -2.54 9.59 13.43
C MET A 175 -1.72 10.75 14.01
N ALA A 176 -1.88 11.95 13.48
CA ALA A 176 -1.18 13.17 13.92
C ALA A 176 -1.82 13.84 15.15
N ARG A 177 -3.03 13.45 15.58
CA ARG A 177 -3.86 14.15 16.58
C ARG A 177 -3.13 14.54 17.86
N ARG A 178 -2.27 13.68 18.39
CA ARG A 178 -1.52 13.99 19.64
C ARG A 178 -0.53 15.15 19.44
N ARG A 179 0.18 15.17 18.30
CA ARG A 179 1.10 16.28 17.97
C ARG A 179 0.34 17.58 17.72
N LEU A 180 -0.79 17.50 17.04
CA LEU A 180 -1.65 18.67 16.76
C LEU A 180 -2.20 19.25 18.06
N LEU A 181 -2.66 18.44 19.00
CA LEU A 181 -3.16 18.88 20.31
C LEU A 181 -2.06 19.49 21.18
N GLN A 182 -0.84 18.95 21.16
CA GLN A 182 0.30 19.53 21.87
C GLN A 182 0.69 20.90 21.32
N GLY A 183 0.66 21.10 19.99
CA GLY A 183 0.93 22.40 19.36
C GLY A 183 -0.14 23.46 19.60
N LEU A 184 -1.34 23.10 20.06
CA LEU A 184 -2.39 24.05 20.46
C LEU A 184 -2.29 24.47 21.92
N GLN A 185 -1.44 23.82 22.73
CA GLN A 185 -1.23 24.10 24.15
C GLN A 185 0.04 24.89 24.43
N ALA A 186 0.84 25.15 23.39
CA ALA A 186 2.05 25.95 23.43
C ALA A 186 1.78 27.37 22.89
#